data_2ea0ad663a9a7a85d4ab5b63a8ce06fc
#
_entry.id   2ea0ad663a9a7a85d4ab5b63a8ce06fc
#
_cell.length_a   1.000
_cell.length_b   1.000
_cell.length_c   1.000
_cell.angle_alpha   90.00
_cell.angle_beta   90.00
_cell.angle_gamma   90.00
#
_symmetry.space_group_name_H-M   'P 1'
#
loop_
_entity.id
_entity.type
_entity.pdbx_description
1 polymer ?
#
loop_
_entity_poly.entity_id
_entity_poly.type
_entity_poly.pdbx_seq_one_letter_code
_entity_poly.pdbx_strand_id
1 'polypeptide(L)'
;MTATAVVCMGTQGKMGGMYTNSSSYLLALIFLVLFNILGIKLTFQGWKSIKSARQCPQINLAGKQVRLLQTGALFAGQMGFWQPELVLSQGLLDTLSPAHLESVLAHEQGHYQYRDTFWFFWLGWMRSCTACLPNTESLWQELLMLRELRADSYAASQVDPLVLAESLLLVVNSQPLASEVCCAALGSSGVDRLEQRIDALLTPPERTPEAQLQSWHIFLFAFLPLLTVVFHT
;
A
#
# COMPACT_ATOMS: atom_id res chain seq x y z
N MET A 1 -11.01 -25.25 -1.64
CA MET A 1 -11.02 -25.42 -3.10
C MET A 1 -10.95 -24.03 -3.74
N THR A 2 -9.99 -23.77 -4.59
CA THR A 2 -9.88 -22.47 -5.24
C THR A 2 -10.91 -22.36 -6.38
N ALA A 3 -11.53 -21.18 -6.57
CA ALA A 3 -12.48 -20.93 -7.65
C ALA A 3 -11.90 -21.30 -9.04
N THR A 4 -10.59 -21.12 -9.22
CA THR A 4 -9.85 -21.49 -10.43
C THR A 4 -9.91 -22.99 -10.70
N ALA A 5 -9.71 -23.84 -9.69
CA ALA A 5 -9.78 -25.30 -9.85
C ALA A 5 -11.19 -25.76 -10.25
N VAL A 6 -12.23 -25.16 -9.64
CA VAL A 6 -13.64 -25.46 -9.99
C VAL A 6 -13.94 -25.04 -11.44
N VAL A 7 -13.46 -23.89 -11.88
CA VAL A 7 -13.68 -23.41 -13.26
C VAL A 7 -12.92 -24.27 -14.28
N CYS A 8 -11.69 -24.66 -13.98
CA CYS A 8 -10.90 -25.55 -14.87
C CYS A 8 -11.50 -26.94 -15.02
N MET A 9 -12.17 -27.48 -13.98
CA MET A 9 -12.84 -28.79 -14.05
C MET A 9 -14.14 -28.78 -14.86
N GLY A 10 -14.72 -27.61 -15.11
CA GLY A 10 -15.98 -27.46 -15.84
C GLY A 10 -17.21 -27.92 -15.08
N THR A 11 -18.37 -27.92 -15.76
CA THR A 11 -19.69 -28.18 -15.15
C THR A 11 -19.91 -29.65 -14.75
N GLN A 12 -19.10 -30.57 -15.24
CA GLN A 12 -19.21 -32.01 -14.96
C GLN A 12 -17.94 -32.57 -14.24
N GLY A 13 -17.09 -31.68 -13.73
CA GLY A 13 -15.88 -32.06 -13.02
C GLY A 13 -16.17 -32.83 -11.74
N LYS A 14 -15.36 -33.88 -11.46
CA LYS A 14 -15.44 -34.69 -10.25
C LYS A 14 -14.21 -34.48 -9.40
N MET A 15 -14.39 -34.09 -8.14
CA MET A 15 -13.30 -33.88 -7.21
C MET A 15 -13.63 -34.54 -5.87
N GLY A 16 -12.76 -35.47 -5.42
CA GLY A 16 -12.95 -36.12 -4.14
C GLY A 16 -14.26 -36.91 -4.00
N GLY A 17 -14.81 -37.45 -5.10
CA GLY A 17 -16.06 -38.21 -5.08
C GLY A 17 -17.34 -37.36 -5.18
N MET A 18 -17.22 -36.02 -5.14
CA MET A 18 -18.36 -35.10 -5.33
C MET A 18 -18.36 -34.48 -6.73
N TYR A 19 -19.53 -34.44 -7.38
CA TYR A 19 -19.70 -33.72 -8.64
C TYR A 19 -19.81 -32.23 -8.37
N THR A 20 -19.19 -31.39 -9.23
CA THR A 20 -19.42 -29.96 -9.21
C THR A 20 -20.87 -29.69 -9.65
N ASN A 21 -21.67 -29.14 -8.74
CA ASN A 21 -23.01 -28.70 -9.10
C ASN A 21 -22.92 -27.43 -9.99
N SER A 22 -23.83 -27.28 -10.94
CA SER A 22 -23.90 -26.12 -11.83
C SER A 22 -23.91 -24.78 -11.06
N SER A 23 -24.53 -24.74 -9.88
CA SER A 23 -24.56 -23.57 -9.01
C SER A 23 -23.17 -23.22 -8.47
N SER A 24 -22.39 -24.22 -8.05
CA SER A 24 -21.03 -24.02 -7.51
C SER A 24 -20.08 -23.57 -8.62
N TYR A 25 -20.22 -24.12 -9.82
CA TYR A 25 -19.45 -23.70 -10.99
C TYR A 25 -19.77 -22.24 -11.35
N LEU A 26 -21.04 -21.86 -11.43
CA LEU A 26 -21.47 -20.51 -11.75
C LEU A 26 -20.94 -19.51 -10.70
N LEU A 27 -21.03 -19.84 -9.41
CA LEU A 27 -20.51 -19.01 -8.33
C LEU A 27 -19.00 -18.81 -8.45
N ALA A 28 -18.23 -19.88 -8.74
CA ALA A 28 -16.80 -19.82 -8.93
C ALA A 28 -16.42 -18.96 -10.15
N LEU A 29 -17.20 -19.08 -11.23
CA LEU A 29 -17.00 -18.29 -12.44
C LEU A 29 -17.26 -16.80 -12.18
N ILE A 30 -18.35 -16.47 -11.51
CA ILE A 30 -18.69 -15.08 -11.12
C ILE A 30 -17.57 -14.50 -10.26
N PHE A 31 -17.11 -15.24 -9.26
CA PHE A 31 -16.01 -14.79 -8.40
C PHE A 31 -14.73 -14.55 -9.20
N LEU A 32 -14.36 -15.46 -10.11
CA LEU A 32 -13.18 -15.31 -10.94
C LEU A 32 -13.27 -14.09 -11.86
N VAL A 33 -14.43 -13.87 -12.48
CA VAL A 33 -14.67 -12.70 -13.34
C VAL A 33 -14.57 -11.40 -12.54
N LEU A 34 -15.24 -11.32 -11.39
CA LEU A 34 -15.17 -10.15 -10.51
C LEU A 34 -13.75 -9.87 -10.05
N PHE A 35 -13.01 -10.91 -9.64
CA PHE A 35 -11.62 -10.82 -9.22
C PHE A 35 -10.73 -10.19 -10.31
N ASN A 36 -10.89 -10.64 -11.57
CA ASN A 36 -10.16 -10.07 -12.70
C ASN A 36 -10.60 -8.64 -13.03
N ILE A 37 -11.90 -8.34 -13.01
CA ILE A 37 -12.42 -6.98 -13.27
C ILE A 37 -11.86 -5.98 -12.25
N LEU A 38 -11.85 -6.34 -10.96
CA LEU A 38 -11.28 -5.50 -9.92
C LEU A 38 -9.79 -5.27 -10.12
N GLY A 39 -9.03 -6.29 -10.50
CA GLY A 39 -7.61 -6.17 -10.81
C GLY A 39 -7.34 -5.25 -11.98
N ILE A 40 -8.07 -5.42 -13.08
CA ILE A 40 -7.97 -4.56 -14.27
C ILE A 40 -8.32 -3.12 -13.93
N LYS A 41 -9.40 -2.89 -13.16
CA LYS A 41 -9.80 -1.55 -12.71
C LYS A 41 -8.69 -0.87 -11.90
N LEU A 42 -8.13 -1.58 -10.91
CA LEU A 42 -7.03 -1.06 -10.08
C LEU A 42 -5.79 -0.75 -10.92
N THR A 43 -5.41 -1.66 -11.81
CA THR A 43 -4.26 -1.48 -12.71
C THR A 43 -4.45 -0.26 -13.60
N PHE A 44 -5.65 -0.09 -14.17
CA PHE A 44 -5.97 1.06 -15.02
C PHE A 44 -5.95 2.38 -14.23
N GLN A 45 -6.49 2.41 -13.01
CA GLN A 45 -6.42 3.57 -12.14
C GLN A 45 -4.98 3.93 -11.78
N GLY A 46 -4.18 2.94 -11.38
CA GLY A 46 -2.76 3.13 -11.08
C GLY A 46 -1.97 3.63 -12.30
N TRP A 47 -2.21 3.04 -13.49
CA TRP A 47 -1.58 3.48 -14.72
C TRP A 47 -1.94 4.94 -15.08
N LYS A 48 -3.20 5.33 -14.93
CA LYS A 48 -3.65 6.71 -15.14
C LYS A 48 -2.94 7.68 -14.21
N SER A 49 -2.83 7.35 -12.92
CA SER A 49 -2.13 8.16 -11.92
C SER A 49 -0.64 8.32 -12.24
N ILE A 50 0.03 7.22 -12.60
CA ILE A 50 1.45 7.24 -12.99
C ILE A 50 1.63 8.08 -14.28
N LYS A 51 0.77 7.92 -15.26
CA LYS A 51 0.82 8.70 -16.50
C LYS A 51 0.66 10.19 -16.23
N SER A 52 -0.26 10.57 -15.35
CA SER A 52 -0.46 11.97 -14.94
C SER A 52 0.79 12.52 -14.22
N ALA A 53 1.35 11.77 -13.27
CA ALA A 53 2.56 12.17 -12.56
C ALA A 53 3.77 12.31 -13.50
N ARG A 54 3.90 11.46 -14.51
CA ARG A 54 4.98 11.55 -15.51
C ARG A 54 4.90 12.75 -16.44
N GLN A 55 3.76 13.41 -16.52
CA GLN A 55 3.62 14.68 -17.25
C GLN A 55 4.22 15.87 -16.48
N CYS A 56 4.43 15.71 -15.16
CA CYS A 56 5.05 16.75 -14.35
C CYS A 56 6.55 16.88 -14.67
N PRO A 57 7.10 18.10 -14.62
CA PRO A 57 8.52 18.35 -14.87
C PRO A 57 9.39 17.58 -13.86
N GLN A 58 10.53 17.11 -14.34
CA GLN A 58 11.56 16.52 -13.48
C GLN A 58 12.52 17.58 -13.01
N ILE A 59 12.82 17.54 -11.73
CA ILE A 59 13.86 18.35 -11.10
C ILE A 59 14.88 17.44 -10.40
N ASN A 60 16.09 17.91 -10.23
CA ASN A 60 17.09 17.23 -9.43
C ASN A 60 17.16 17.87 -8.05
N LEU A 61 16.75 17.14 -7.03
CA LEU A 61 16.77 17.59 -5.65
C LEU A 61 17.73 16.71 -4.85
N ALA A 62 18.78 17.27 -4.30
CA ALA A 62 19.80 16.55 -3.53
C ALA A 62 20.34 15.28 -4.24
N GLY A 63 20.52 15.34 -5.57
CA GLY A 63 21.02 14.21 -6.37
C GLY A 63 19.96 13.15 -6.74
N LYS A 64 18.71 13.32 -6.31
CA LYS A 64 17.59 12.45 -6.67
C LYS A 64 16.72 13.11 -7.75
N GLN A 65 16.29 12.33 -8.71
CA GLN A 65 15.29 12.75 -9.70
C GLN A 65 13.91 12.75 -9.05
N VAL A 66 13.25 13.90 -9.05
CA VAL A 66 11.93 14.10 -8.42
C VAL A 66 10.97 14.70 -9.44
N ARG A 67 9.72 14.27 -9.43
CA ARG A 67 8.63 14.89 -10.19
C ARG A 67 8.03 16.03 -9.40
N LEU A 68 7.96 17.21 -9.99
CA LEU A 68 7.39 18.39 -9.35
C LEU A 68 5.93 18.59 -9.75
N LEU A 69 5.03 18.43 -8.79
CA LEU A 69 3.62 18.72 -8.95
C LEU A 69 3.36 20.21 -8.68
N GLN A 70 2.87 20.94 -9.67
CA GLN A 70 2.58 22.36 -9.56
C GLN A 70 1.26 22.59 -8.81
N THR A 71 1.30 22.46 -7.49
CA THR A 71 0.18 22.73 -6.59
C THR A 71 0.68 23.37 -5.29
N GLY A 72 -0.14 24.22 -4.68
CA GLY A 72 0.14 24.81 -3.37
C GLY A 72 -0.13 23.87 -2.18
N ALA A 73 -0.78 22.72 -2.41
CA ALA A 73 -0.98 21.72 -1.36
C ALA A 73 0.36 21.07 -0.99
N LEU A 74 0.56 20.72 0.28
CA LEU A 74 1.74 19.98 0.73
C LEU A 74 1.56 18.50 0.40
N PHE A 75 2.34 18.02 -0.55
CA PHE A 75 2.29 16.62 -0.98
C PHE A 75 3.68 16.07 -1.24
N ALA A 76 3.95 14.89 -0.68
CA ALA A 76 5.05 14.01 -1.02
C ALA A 76 4.53 12.59 -1.18
N GLY A 77 5.12 11.81 -2.08
CA GLY A 77 4.72 10.40 -2.22
C GLY A 77 5.46 9.67 -3.32
N GLN A 78 5.53 8.35 -3.19
CA GLN A 78 6.09 7.45 -4.19
C GLN A 78 5.00 7.00 -5.17
N MET A 79 5.21 7.19 -6.47
CA MET A 79 4.29 6.76 -7.51
C MET A 79 4.96 5.80 -8.49
N GLY A 80 4.39 4.63 -8.67
CA GLY A 80 4.89 3.60 -9.58
C GLY A 80 4.80 2.21 -8.98
N PHE A 81 4.93 1.18 -9.81
CA PHE A 81 4.79 -0.21 -9.38
C PHE A 81 6.16 -0.89 -9.19
N TRP A 82 6.96 -0.96 -10.27
CA TRP A 82 8.29 -1.59 -10.24
C TRP A 82 9.42 -0.63 -9.88
N GLN A 83 9.34 0.57 -10.41
CA GLN A 83 10.31 1.65 -10.22
C GLN A 83 9.51 2.89 -9.79
N PRO A 84 9.21 3.03 -8.50
CA PRO A 84 8.49 4.19 -8.02
C PRO A 84 9.34 5.45 -8.18
N GLU A 85 8.69 6.50 -8.66
CA GLU A 85 9.25 7.84 -8.83
C GLU A 85 8.74 8.71 -7.68
N LEU A 86 9.63 9.46 -7.05
CA LEU A 86 9.24 10.40 -6.00
C LEU A 86 8.56 11.61 -6.63
N VAL A 87 7.39 11.97 -6.11
CA VAL A 87 6.61 13.13 -6.51
C VAL A 87 6.51 14.07 -5.33
N LEU A 88 6.90 15.31 -5.52
CA LEU A 88 6.78 16.38 -4.53
C LEU A 88 5.96 17.52 -5.11
N SER A 89 5.23 18.23 -4.27
CA SER A 89 4.52 19.44 -4.67
C SER A 89 5.42 20.70 -4.54
N GLN A 90 5.11 21.71 -5.34
CA GLN A 90 5.75 23.02 -5.21
C GLN A 90 5.47 23.63 -3.84
N GLY A 91 4.22 23.53 -3.34
CA GLY A 91 3.86 24.04 -2.03
C GLY A 91 4.69 23.44 -0.89
N LEU A 92 5.05 22.15 -0.99
CA LEU A 92 5.91 21.50 -0.02
C LEU A 92 7.33 22.10 -0.02
N LEU A 93 7.90 22.34 -1.21
CA LEU A 93 9.23 22.93 -1.36
C LEU A 93 9.28 24.39 -0.88
N ASP A 94 8.18 25.14 -1.07
CA ASP A 94 8.10 26.55 -0.70
C ASP A 94 7.84 26.76 0.81
N THR A 95 7.22 25.78 1.47
CA THR A 95 6.75 25.92 2.86
C THR A 95 7.72 25.29 3.87
N LEU A 96 8.34 24.15 3.53
CA LEU A 96 9.19 23.43 4.47
C LEU A 96 10.59 24.01 4.54
N SER A 97 11.15 24.08 5.75
CA SER A 97 12.57 24.34 5.93
C SER A 97 13.41 23.18 5.36
N PRO A 98 14.70 23.40 5.05
CA PRO A 98 15.57 22.34 4.56
C PRO A 98 15.59 21.10 5.47
N ALA A 99 15.57 21.27 6.79
CA ALA A 99 15.57 20.18 7.76
C ALA A 99 14.25 19.38 7.71
N HIS A 100 13.10 20.06 7.64
CA HIS A 100 11.80 19.40 7.49
C HIS A 100 11.69 18.69 6.14
N LEU A 101 12.21 19.28 5.07
CA LEU A 101 12.21 18.64 3.75
C LEU A 101 13.06 17.37 3.77
N GLU A 102 14.24 17.39 4.39
CA GLU A 102 15.09 16.21 4.55
C GLU A 102 14.38 15.09 5.31
N SER A 103 13.64 15.42 6.37
CA SER A 103 12.88 14.43 7.14
C SER A 103 11.75 13.80 6.32
N VAL A 104 11.02 14.58 5.52
CA VAL A 104 10.01 14.06 4.59
C VAL A 104 10.66 13.17 3.51
N LEU A 105 11.80 13.56 2.97
CA LEU A 105 12.53 12.74 1.98
C LEU A 105 13.05 11.43 2.58
N ALA A 106 13.46 11.43 3.84
CA ALA A 106 13.86 10.22 4.57
C ALA A 106 12.66 9.29 4.78
N HIS A 107 11.48 9.82 5.13
CA HIS A 107 10.24 9.06 5.27
C HIS A 107 9.84 8.41 3.92
N GLU A 108 9.83 9.18 2.83
CA GLU A 108 9.53 8.66 1.50
C GLU A 108 10.56 7.61 1.03
N GLN A 109 11.82 7.76 1.45
CA GLN A 109 12.85 6.75 1.21
C GLN A 109 12.52 5.44 1.93
N GLY A 110 11.88 5.49 3.12
CA GLY A 110 11.38 4.31 3.81
C GLY A 110 10.37 3.54 2.96
N HIS A 111 9.36 4.21 2.40
CA HIS A 111 8.38 3.59 1.50
C HIS A 111 9.03 2.96 0.25
N TYR A 112 10.04 3.63 -0.30
CA TYR A 112 10.82 3.10 -1.42
C TYR A 112 11.57 1.82 -1.04
N GLN A 113 12.26 1.83 0.10
CA GLN A 113 13.06 0.71 0.59
C GLN A 113 12.22 -0.54 0.84
N TYR A 114 11.04 -0.38 1.41
CA TYR A 114 10.12 -1.47 1.70
C TYR A 114 9.22 -1.86 0.52
N ARG A 115 9.35 -1.19 -0.62
CA ARG A 115 8.53 -1.42 -1.82
C ARG A 115 7.03 -1.33 -1.55
N ASP A 116 6.63 -0.33 -0.79
CA ASP A 116 5.25 -0.21 -0.32
C ASP A 116 4.25 -0.06 -1.47
N THR A 117 4.60 0.65 -2.53
CA THR A 117 3.76 0.79 -3.73
C THR A 117 3.43 -0.56 -4.38
N PHE A 118 4.39 -1.50 -4.39
CA PHE A 118 4.19 -2.85 -4.91
C PHE A 118 3.29 -3.67 -3.99
N TRP A 119 3.63 -3.77 -2.69
CA TRP A 119 2.87 -4.60 -1.76
C TRP A 119 1.46 -4.08 -1.54
N PHE A 120 1.27 -2.76 -1.40
CA PHE A 120 -0.05 -2.16 -1.19
C PHE A 120 -0.94 -2.18 -2.43
N PHE A 121 -0.39 -2.33 -3.63
CA PHE A 121 -1.19 -2.65 -4.80
C PHE A 121 -1.88 -4.01 -4.66
N TRP A 122 -1.13 -5.06 -4.31
CA TRP A 122 -1.68 -6.41 -4.14
C TRP A 122 -2.63 -6.51 -2.96
N LEU A 123 -2.26 -5.92 -1.82
CA LEU A 123 -3.11 -5.87 -0.64
C LEU A 123 -4.40 -5.09 -0.90
N GLY A 124 -4.35 -3.98 -1.65
CA GLY A 124 -5.52 -3.21 -2.06
C GLY A 124 -6.43 -3.99 -3.00
N TRP A 125 -5.86 -4.79 -3.89
CA TRP A 125 -6.64 -5.71 -4.72
C TRP A 125 -7.32 -6.77 -3.86
N MET A 126 -6.61 -7.43 -2.95
CA MET A 126 -7.20 -8.38 -2.01
C MET A 126 -8.31 -7.76 -1.17
N ARG A 127 -8.08 -6.56 -0.60
CA ARG A 127 -9.11 -5.79 0.10
C ARG A 127 -10.37 -5.60 -0.76
N SER A 128 -10.20 -5.22 -2.01
CA SER A 128 -11.33 -5.03 -2.93
C SER A 128 -12.11 -6.31 -3.18
N CYS A 129 -11.42 -7.46 -3.24
CA CYS A 129 -12.05 -8.76 -3.43
C CYS A 129 -12.75 -9.28 -2.15
N THR A 130 -12.27 -8.87 -0.98
CA THR A 130 -12.76 -9.29 0.33
C THR A 130 -13.61 -8.23 1.03
N ALA A 131 -13.99 -7.17 0.33
CA ALA A 131 -14.75 -6.04 0.90
C ALA A 131 -16.11 -6.44 1.52
N CYS A 132 -16.66 -7.59 1.12
CA CYS A 132 -17.87 -8.15 1.67
C CYS A 132 -17.68 -8.86 3.03
N LEU A 133 -16.43 -9.13 3.44
CA LEU A 133 -16.13 -9.79 4.70
C LEU A 133 -16.10 -8.77 5.85
N PRO A 134 -16.59 -9.14 7.04
CA PRO A 134 -16.46 -8.29 8.21
C PRO A 134 -14.99 -8.03 8.55
N ASN A 135 -14.72 -6.87 9.11
CA ASN A 135 -13.38 -6.43 9.55
C ASN A 135 -12.32 -6.21 8.45
N THR A 136 -12.61 -6.43 7.16
CA THR A 136 -11.67 -6.15 6.07
C THR A 136 -11.18 -4.70 6.10
N GLU A 137 -12.08 -3.76 6.36
CA GLU A 137 -11.73 -2.35 6.44
C GLU A 137 -10.86 -2.04 7.66
N SER A 138 -11.20 -2.55 8.83
CA SER A 138 -10.38 -2.36 10.04
C SER A 138 -8.97 -2.91 9.85
N LEU A 139 -8.85 -4.12 9.30
CA LEU A 139 -7.56 -4.72 9.00
C LEU A 139 -6.74 -3.89 7.99
N TRP A 140 -7.40 -3.36 6.97
CA TRP A 140 -6.76 -2.47 6.00
C TRP A 140 -6.21 -1.21 6.67
N GLN A 141 -6.98 -0.63 7.56
CA GLN A 141 -6.58 0.56 8.30
C GLN A 141 -5.37 0.28 9.20
N GLU A 142 -5.30 -0.86 9.87
CA GLU A 142 -4.14 -1.28 10.65
C GLU A 142 -2.90 -1.48 9.77
N LEU A 143 -3.05 -2.10 8.60
CA LEU A 143 -1.94 -2.27 7.66
C LEU A 143 -1.38 -0.92 7.17
N LEU A 144 -2.26 0.07 6.91
CA LEU A 144 -1.83 1.42 6.57
C LEU A 144 -1.05 2.07 7.71
N MET A 145 -1.52 1.91 8.95
CA MET A 145 -0.83 2.44 10.12
C MET A 145 0.56 1.82 10.30
N LEU A 146 0.66 0.50 10.23
CA LEU A 146 1.94 -0.22 10.32
C LEU A 146 2.92 0.19 9.22
N ARG A 147 2.43 0.48 8.02
CA ARG A 147 3.23 1.02 6.92
C ARG A 147 3.85 2.35 7.29
N GLU A 148 3.04 3.28 7.82
CA GLU A 148 3.51 4.61 8.21
C GLU A 148 4.52 4.52 9.37
N LEU A 149 4.20 3.76 10.44
CA LEU A 149 5.11 3.55 11.57
C LEU A 149 6.47 2.99 11.15
N ARG A 150 6.47 2.07 10.18
CA ARG A 150 7.71 1.50 9.63
C ARG A 150 8.51 2.54 8.84
N ALA A 151 7.85 3.38 8.04
CA ALA A 151 8.50 4.44 7.30
C ALA A 151 9.05 5.52 8.25
N ASP A 152 8.29 5.86 9.30
CA ASP A 152 8.73 6.78 10.36
C ASP A 152 9.94 6.25 11.12
N SER A 153 9.93 4.97 11.51
CA SER A 153 11.07 4.33 12.18
C SER A 153 12.32 4.32 11.30
N TYR A 154 12.15 4.09 9.99
CA TYR A 154 13.26 4.17 9.03
C TYR A 154 13.80 5.61 8.94
N ALA A 155 12.93 6.61 8.85
CA ALA A 155 13.32 8.02 8.80
C ALA A 155 14.01 8.46 10.11
N ALA A 156 13.45 8.10 11.27
CA ALA A 156 14.02 8.41 12.58
C ALA A 156 15.42 7.82 12.82
N SER A 157 15.80 6.80 12.06
CA SER A 157 17.19 6.29 12.07
C SER A 157 18.18 7.17 11.31
N GLN A 158 17.71 8.13 10.50
CA GLN A 158 18.53 8.97 9.63
C GLN A 158 18.48 10.46 10.00
N VAL A 159 17.35 10.90 10.56
CA VAL A 159 17.09 12.31 10.92
C VAL A 159 16.61 12.39 12.37
N ASP A 160 16.61 13.60 12.93
CA ASP A 160 16.09 13.84 14.28
C ASP A 160 14.58 13.51 14.34
N PRO A 161 14.14 12.60 15.24
CA PRO A 161 12.74 12.25 15.40
C PRO A 161 11.82 13.44 15.72
N LEU A 162 12.32 14.48 16.40
CA LEU A 162 11.55 15.70 16.69
C LEU A 162 11.28 16.48 15.42
N VAL A 163 12.28 16.67 14.56
CA VAL A 163 12.12 17.35 13.27
C VAL A 163 11.16 16.57 12.37
N LEU A 164 11.23 15.24 12.41
CA LEU A 164 10.30 14.39 11.68
C LEU A 164 8.86 14.58 12.19
N ALA A 165 8.65 14.57 13.51
CA ALA A 165 7.33 14.80 14.11
C ALA A 165 6.77 16.17 13.77
N GLU A 166 7.60 17.22 13.80
CA GLU A 166 7.22 18.57 13.38
C GLU A 166 6.82 18.63 11.89
N SER A 167 7.57 17.96 11.03
CA SER A 167 7.25 17.90 9.60
C SER A 167 5.94 17.20 9.32
N LEU A 168 5.61 16.12 10.05
CA LEU A 168 4.33 15.43 9.95
C LEU A 168 3.17 16.35 10.35
N LEU A 169 3.31 17.10 11.44
CA LEU A 169 2.32 18.09 11.87
C LEU A 169 2.10 19.19 10.81
N LEU A 170 3.17 19.71 10.22
CA LEU A 170 3.08 20.73 9.16
C LEU A 170 2.35 20.19 7.92
N VAL A 171 2.67 19.00 7.47
CA VAL A 171 2.06 18.37 6.30
C VAL A 171 0.58 18.08 6.53
N VAL A 172 0.22 17.52 7.68
CA VAL A 172 -1.19 17.17 7.99
C VAL A 172 -2.05 18.44 8.16
N ASN A 173 -1.57 19.45 8.89
CA ASN A 173 -2.32 20.68 9.13
C ASN A 173 -2.56 21.50 7.85
N SER A 174 -1.75 21.33 6.83
CA SER A 174 -1.86 22.09 5.59
C SER A 174 -2.72 21.42 4.52
N GLN A 175 -3.16 20.17 4.73
CA GLN A 175 -4.03 19.50 3.78
C GLN A 175 -5.45 20.08 3.86
N PRO A 176 -5.94 20.76 2.82
CA PRO A 176 -7.36 21.08 2.76
C PRO A 176 -8.15 19.77 2.68
N LEU A 177 -9.24 19.68 3.44
CA LEU A 177 -10.15 18.53 3.59
C LEU A 177 -10.73 17.94 2.27
N ALA A 178 -10.30 18.44 1.12
CA ALA A 178 -10.87 18.10 -0.18
C ALA A 178 -9.79 17.92 -1.27
N SER A 179 -9.02 16.87 -1.20
CA SER A 179 -8.25 16.40 -2.36
C SER A 179 -8.59 14.94 -2.66
N GLU A 180 -9.75 14.73 -3.29
CA GLU A 180 -10.25 13.40 -3.72
C GLU A 180 -9.33 12.69 -4.72
N VAL A 181 -8.37 13.38 -5.34
CA VAL A 181 -7.55 12.82 -6.42
C VAL A 181 -6.30 12.09 -5.91
N CYS A 182 -5.81 12.43 -4.73
CA CYS A 182 -4.63 11.78 -4.14
C CYS A 182 -4.95 10.85 -2.95
N CYS A 183 -6.12 11.01 -2.33
CA CYS A 183 -6.51 10.31 -1.10
C CYS A 183 -6.93 8.84 -1.31
N ALA A 184 -6.99 8.33 -2.52
CA ALA A 184 -7.23 6.90 -2.75
C ALA A 184 -6.07 6.01 -2.26
N ALA A 185 -4.89 6.58 -2.03
CA ALA A 185 -3.73 5.89 -1.47
C ALA A 185 -3.49 6.20 0.02
N LEU A 186 -4.01 7.35 0.51
CA LEU A 186 -3.84 7.81 1.88
C LEU A 186 -5.22 7.82 2.55
N GLY A 187 -5.64 6.66 3.08
CA GLY A 187 -6.91 6.54 3.81
C GLY A 187 -7.01 7.59 4.91
N SER A 188 -8.03 8.43 4.79
CA SER A 188 -8.40 9.47 5.74
C SER A 188 -8.78 8.89 7.10
N SER A 189 -7.89 9.01 8.06
CA SER A 189 -8.21 8.90 9.47
C SER A 189 -7.18 9.76 10.24
N GLY A 190 -7.42 11.07 10.10
CA GLY A 190 -6.43 12.09 10.29
C GLY A 190 -5.77 12.18 11.66
N VAL A 191 -6.52 12.54 12.70
CA VAL A 191 -5.92 13.05 13.96
C VAL A 191 -5.44 11.92 14.85
N ASP A 192 -6.23 10.88 15.06
CA ASP A 192 -5.89 9.76 16.00
C ASP A 192 -4.65 8.98 15.55
N ARG A 193 -4.41 8.89 14.26
CA ARG A 193 -3.25 8.18 13.71
C ARG A 193 -2.00 9.02 13.72
N LEU A 194 -2.13 10.33 13.57
CA LEU A 194 -1.01 11.24 13.70
C LEU A 194 -0.47 11.20 15.13
N GLU A 195 -1.36 11.20 16.12
CA GLU A 195 -1.00 11.07 17.53
C GLU A 195 -0.21 9.78 17.78
N GLN A 196 -0.69 8.63 17.30
CA GLN A 196 0.01 7.35 17.44
C GLN A 196 1.40 7.36 16.77
N ARG A 197 1.55 8.01 15.61
CA ARG A 197 2.84 8.14 14.93
C ARG A 197 3.80 9.01 15.72
N ILE A 198 3.32 10.14 16.25
CA ILE A 198 4.12 11.04 17.08
C ILE A 198 4.55 10.34 18.38
N ASP A 199 3.64 9.65 19.06
CA ASP A 199 3.96 8.89 20.26
C ASP A 199 5.02 7.83 20.00
N ALA A 200 4.93 7.11 18.89
CA ALA A 200 5.91 6.11 18.50
C ALA A 200 7.29 6.72 18.19
N LEU A 201 7.34 7.96 17.66
CA LEU A 201 8.59 8.68 17.41
C LEU A 201 9.23 9.22 18.69
N LEU A 202 8.43 9.64 19.66
CA LEU A 202 8.90 10.23 20.91
C LEU A 202 9.21 9.18 21.97
N THR A 203 8.66 7.97 21.84
CA THR A 203 8.95 6.87 22.75
C THR A 203 10.28 6.22 22.35
N PRO A 204 11.23 6.03 23.32
CA PRO A 204 12.46 5.32 23.02
C PRO A 204 12.14 3.95 22.42
N PRO A 205 12.87 3.51 21.37
CA PRO A 205 12.60 2.24 20.73
C PRO A 205 12.73 1.12 21.77
N GLU A 206 11.61 0.56 22.19
CA GLU A 206 11.64 -0.74 22.87
C GLU A 206 12.30 -1.70 21.88
N ARG A 207 13.39 -2.33 22.32
CA ARG A 207 14.01 -3.42 21.55
C ARG A 207 12.97 -4.54 21.45
N THR A 208 12.08 -4.41 20.46
CA THR A 208 11.26 -5.56 20.07
C THR A 208 12.25 -6.65 19.71
N PRO A 209 12.20 -7.81 20.37
CA PRO A 209 12.99 -8.95 19.94
C PRO A 209 12.66 -9.14 18.46
N GLU A 210 13.69 -9.15 17.63
CA GLU A 210 13.56 -9.36 16.19
C GLU A 210 12.48 -10.42 15.98
N ALA A 211 11.34 -10.01 15.41
CA ALA A 211 10.30 -10.92 14.94
C ALA A 211 10.93 -11.66 13.75
N GLN A 212 11.83 -12.56 14.13
CA GLN A 212 12.71 -13.35 13.33
C GLN A 212 11.87 -14.15 12.32
N LEU A 213 12.19 -14.02 11.07
CA LEU A 213 12.14 -14.97 9.92
C LEU A 213 11.18 -16.19 10.00
N GLN A 214 10.54 -16.47 11.11
CA GLN A 214 9.66 -17.60 11.33
C GLN A 214 8.31 -17.47 10.60
N SER A 215 7.92 -16.27 10.21
CA SER A 215 6.65 -16.00 9.50
C SER A 215 6.65 -16.48 8.05
N TRP A 216 7.81 -16.64 7.41
CA TRP A 216 7.89 -17.12 6.02
C TRP A 216 7.41 -18.57 5.85
N HIS A 217 7.63 -19.40 6.86
CA HIS A 217 7.14 -20.78 6.84
C HIS A 217 5.61 -20.85 6.86
N ILE A 218 4.96 -19.97 7.63
CA ILE A 218 3.49 -19.85 7.67
C ILE A 218 2.96 -19.40 6.30
N PHE A 219 3.66 -18.50 5.62
CA PHE A 219 3.30 -18.05 4.28
C PHE A 219 3.40 -19.17 3.25
N LEU A 220 4.40 -20.06 3.38
CA LEU A 220 4.53 -21.23 2.52
C LEU A 220 3.36 -22.22 2.72
N PHE A 221 2.84 -22.37 3.95
CA PHE A 221 1.65 -23.19 4.22
C PHE A 221 0.39 -22.67 3.54
N ALA A 222 0.27 -21.35 3.28
CA ALA A 222 -0.84 -20.79 2.52
C ALA A 222 -0.89 -21.29 1.05
N PHE A 223 0.24 -21.75 0.50
CA PHE A 223 0.34 -22.32 -0.84
C PHE A 223 0.15 -23.85 -0.89
N LEU A 224 0.05 -24.51 0.27
CA LEU A 224 -0.20 -25.96 0.36
C LEU A 224 -1.42 -26.42 -0.46
N PRO A 225 -2.57 -25.68 -0.49
CA PRO A 225 -3.70 -26.06 -1.32
C PRO A 225 -3.41 -26.07 -2.83
N LEU A 226 -2.41 -25.32 -3.29
CA LEU A 226 -2.01 -25.31 -4.70
C LEU A 226 -1.21 -26.56 -5.07
N LEU A 227 -0.44 -27.12 -4.12
CA LEU A 227 0.31 -28.34 -4.33
C LEU A 227 -0.62 -29.56 -4.46
N THR A 228 -1.76 -29.57 -3.76
CA THR A 228 -2.72 -30.68 -3.85
C THR A 228 -3.37 -30.79 -5.23
N VAL A 229 -3.41 -29.71 -6.03
CA VAL A 229 -3.93 -29.73 -7.40
C VAL A 229 -3.01 -30.53 -8.34
N VAL A 230 -1.69 -30.52 -8.09
CA VAL A 230 -0.69 -31.21 -8.94
C VAL A 230 -0.68 -32.71 -8.68
N PHE A 231 -1.08 -33.16 -7.49
CA PHE A 231 -1.07 -34.57 -7.09
C PHE A 231 -2.42 -35.29 -7.29
N HIS A 232 -3.42 -34.62 -7.86
CA HIS A 232 -4.76 -35.18 -8.11
C HIS A 232 -5.09 -35.30 -9.61
N THR A 233 -4.07 -35.51 -10.46
CA THR A 233 -4.26 -36.00 -11.83
C THR A 233 -4.29 -37.52 -11.86
#